data_d311dd7905e02964fbb7e90216c45479
#
_entry.id   d311dd7905e02964fbb7e90216c45479
#
_cell.length_a   1.000
_cell.length_b   1.000
_cell.length_c   1.000
_cell.angle_alpha   90.00
_cell.angle_beta   90.00
_cell.angle_gamma   90.00
#
_symmetry.space_group_name_H-M   'P 1'
#
loop_
_entity.id
_entity.type
_entity.pdbx_description
1 polymer ?
#
loop_
_entity_poly.entity_id
_entity_poly.type
_entity_poly.pdbx_seq_one_letter_code
_entity_poly.pdbx_strand_id
1 'polypeptide(L)'
;HLGGLFSAFNAEAVEKVDFFKSAFPARYGGRLSSVVDIRTKDGNMKEYHGSATIGLISGNLSLEGPIIKDRTAFQIALRRSWLDVLSAPAIAIANKVRKDGHKINLRYAFHDLNLKLNHRFSDRSRMFFSLYNGNDVLKGGGTDFSTEEEQVPYTDGTHSSLRWGNLMGTLGWTYVF
;
A
#
# COMPACT_ATOMS: atom_id res chain seq x y z
N HIS A 1 -3.12 -6.00 -3.69
CA HIS A 1 -2.13 -6.74 -2.88
C HIS A 1 -2.32 -8.24 -3.02
N LEU A 2 -1.23 -8.98 -3.19
CA LEU A 2 -1.23 -10.42 -3.44
C LEU A 2 -1.73 -11.17 -2.20
N GLY A 3 -2.85 -11.90 -2.35
CA GLY A 3 -3.27 -12.94 -1.41
C GLY A 3 -3.70 -12.50 -0.01
N GLY A 4 -3.97 -11.23 0.23
CA GLY A 4 -4.40 -10.77 1.55
C GLY A 4 -3.34 -10.85 2.66
N LEU A 5 -2.09 -11.16 2.31
CA LEU A 5 -0.98 -11.19 3.27
C LEU A 5 -0.65 -9.81 3.85
N PHE A 6 -0.99 -8.76 3.10
CA PHE A 6 -0.79 -7.38 3.52
C PHE A 6 -2.09 -6.61 3.35
N SER A 7 -2.44 -5.80 4.34
CA SER A 7 -3.63 -4.95 4.26
C SER A 7 -3.51 -3.98 3.09
N ALA A 8 -4.58 -3.82 2.32
CA ALA A 8 -4.69 -2.80 1.28
C ALA A 8 -4.59 -1.37 1.83
N PHE A 9 -4.81 -1.21 3.13
CA PHE A 9 -4.76 0.09 3.80
C PHE A 9 -3.59 0.17 4.77
N ASN A 10 -2.98 1.34 4.83
CA ASN A 10 -1.96 1.64 5.82
C ASN A 10 -2.62 1.79 7.20
N ALA A 11 -2.23 0.95 8.16
CA ALA A 11 -2.80 0.95 9.51
C ALA A 11 -2.62 2.30 10.23
N GLU A 12 -1.54 3.02 9.93
CA GLU A 12 -1.29 4.36 10.50
C GLU A 12 -2.29 5.41 10.00
N ALA A 13 -2.91 5.18 8.83
CA ALA A 13 -3.90 6.07 8.23
C ALA A 13 -5.33 5.69 8.60
N VAL A 14 -5.57 4.52 9.20
CA VAL A 14 -6.91 4.01 9.52
C VAL A 14 -7.28 4.37 10.94
N GLU A 15 -8.42 5.02 11.12
CA GLU A 15 -9.00 5.34 12.42
C GLU A 15 -9.96 4.24 12.89
N LYS A 16 -10.82 3.77 11.98
CA LYS A 16 -11.89 2.83 12.29
C LYS A 16 -12.14 1.86 11.16
N VAL A 17 -12.40 0.60 11.52
CA VAL A 17 -12.87 -0.44 10.60
C VAL A 17 -14.15 -1.03 11.15
N ASP A 18 -15.25 -0.89 10.42
CA ASP A 18 -16.53 -1.51 10.73
C ASP A 18 -16.81 -2.66 9.75
N PHE A 19 -16.99 -3.85 10.27
CA PHE A 19 -17.31 -5.04 9.49
C PHE A 19 -18.77 -5.45 9.72
N PHE A 20 -19.56 -5.46 8.65
CA PHE A 20 -20.96 -5.84 8.69
C PHE A 20 -21.16 -7.18 7.96
N LYS A 21 -21.68 -8.16 8.65
CA LYS A 21 -22.02 -9.48 8.11
C LYS A 21 -23.53 -9.69 8.25
N SER A 22 -24.23 -9.77 7.13
CA SER A 22 -25.67 -10.07 7.00
C SER A 22 -26.70 -9.00 7.42
N ALA A 23 -26.40 -7.99 8.20
CA ALA A 23 -27.33 -6.90 8.51
C ALA A 23 -26.65 -5.55 8.25
N PHE A 24 -27.05 -4.87 7.19
CA PHE A 24 -26.43 -3.60 6.78
C PHE A 24 -27.29 -2.40 7.18
N PRO A 25 -26.70 -1.31 7.69
CA PRO A 25 -27.37 -0.02 7.76
C PRO A 25 -27.90 0.42 6.38
N ALA A 26 -28.98 1.15 6.34
CA ALA A 26 -29.65 1.56 5.10
C ALA A 26 -28.73 2.26 4.09
N ARG A 27 -27.65 2.91 4.55
CA ARG A 27 -26.63 3.56 3.70
C ARG A 27 -25.85 2.60 2.79
N TYR A 28 -25.88 1.29 3.07
CA TYR A 28 -25.18 0.26 2.28
C TYR A 28 -26.12 -0.62 1.46
N GLY A 29 -27.30 -0.13 1.09
CA GLY A 29 -28.30 -0.88 0.34
C GLY A 29 -27.77 -1.55 -0.94
N GLY A 30 -28.41 -2.66 -1.33
CA GLY A 30 -28.13 -3.36 -2.58
C GLY A 30 -26.97 -4.37 -2.56
N ARG A 31 -26.40 -4.70 -1.39
CA ARG A 31 -25.34 -5.71 -1.25
C ARG A 31 -25.83 -6.95 -0.49
N LEU A 32 -25.47 -8.13 -1.00
CA LEU A 32 -25.88 -9.42 -0.46
C LEU A 32 -24.77 -10.14 0.36
N SER A 33 -23.56 -9.57 0.39
CA SER A 33 -22.40 -10.15 1.08
C SER A 33 -22.02 -9.34 2.33
N SER A 34 -20.78 -9.34 2.72
CA SER A 34 -20.27 -8.52 3.82
C SER A 34 -19.85 -7.12 3.33
N VAL A 35 -19.95 -6.13 4.22
CA VAL A 35 -19.44 -4.77 4.01
C VAL A 35 -18.37 -4.46 5.04
N VAL A 36 -17.26 -3.91 4.59
CA VAL A 36 -16.21 -3.38 5.45
C VAL A 36 -16.19 -1.86 5.28
N ASP A 37 -16.50 -1.14 6.35
CA ASP A 37 -16.38 0.33 6.41
C ASP A 37 -15.05 0.69 7.06
N ILE A 38 -14.16 1.34 6.30
CA ILE A 38 -12.85 1.76 6.77
C ILE A 38 -12.82 3.28 6.78
N ARG A 39 -12.59 3.86 7.96
CA ARG A 39 -12.45 5.30 8.14
C ARG A 39 -10.99 5.65 8.35
N THR A 40 -10.48 6.53 7.53
CA THR A 40 -9.14 7.08 7.69
C THR A 40 -9.15 8.24 8.70
N LYS A 41 -8.03 8.41 9.39
CA LYS A 41 -7.83 9.52 10.35
C LYS A 41 -8.02 10.86 9.68
N ASP A 42 -8.59 11.81 10.42
CA ASP A 42 -8.89 13.15 9.92
C ASP A 42 -7.71 14.12 9.97
N GLY A 43 -6.62 13.73 10.60
CA GLY A 43 -5.50 14.61 10.88
C GLY A 43 -5.74 15.51 12.11
N ASN A 44 -4.66 16.00 12.69
CA ASN A 44 -4.71 16.85 13.87
C ASN A 44 -4.86 18.34 13.47
N MET A 45 -5.90 19.01 14.00
CA MET A 45 -6.17 20.41 13.70
C MET A 45 -5.42 21.39 14.61
N LYS A 46 -4.74 20.91 15.66
CA LYS A 46 -4.12 21.75 16.69
C LYS A 46 -2.61 21.72 16.65
N GLU A 47 -2.05 20.54 16.44
CA GLU A 47 -0.63 20.28 16.56
C GLU A 47 -0.14 19.38 15.42
N TYR A 48 1.16 19.47 15.12
CA TYR A 48 1.80 18.57 14.19
C TYR A 48 2.21 17.30 14.91
N HIS A 49 1.86 16.16 14.33
CA HIS A 49 2.31 14.85 14.78
C HIS A 49 2.93 14.11 13.61
N GLY A 50 4.04 13.44 13.89
CA GLY A 50 4.69 12.57 12.94
C GLY A 50 5.07 11.25 13.59
N SER A 51 4.97 10.17 12.86
CA SER A 51 5.47 8.87 13.27
C SER A 51 6.25 8.21 12.14
N ALA A 52 7.30 7.52 12.50
CA ALA A 52 8.06 6.68 11.59
C ALA A 52 8.21 5.31 12.23
N THR A 53 7.81 4.29 11.52
CA THR A 53 7.92 2.90 11.99
C THR A 53 8.69 2.10 10.96
N ILE A 54 9.72 1.40 11.42
CA ILE A 54 10.52 0.51 10.59
C ILE A 54 10.27 -0.91 11.09
N GLY A 55 9.59 -1.69 10.27
CA GLY A 55 9.37 -3.11 10.50
C GLY A 55 10.29 -3.98 9.66
N LEU A 56 10.25 -5.27 9.90
CA LEU A 56 11.08 -6.24 9.17
C LEU A 56 10.76 -6.26 7.66
N ILE A 57 9.50 -6.08 7.29
CA ILE A 57 9.01 -6.23 5.91
C ILE A 57 8.76 -4.89 5.25
N SER A 58 8.35 -3.87 6.03
CA SER A 58 7.95 -2.56 5.53
C SER A 58 8.24 -1.45 6.52
N GLY A 59 8.38 -0.24 6.00
CA GLY A 59 8.40 0.99 6.78
C GLY A 59 7.17 1.84 6.51
N ASN A 60 6.74 2.56 7.54
CA ASN A 60 5.66 3.51 7.51
C ASN A 60 6.18 4.87 7.96
N LEU A 61 5.71 5.90 7.30
CA LEU A 61 5.90 7.28 7.69
C LEU A 61 4.54 7.95 7.68
N SER A 62 4.16 8.58 8.77
CA SER A 62 2.95 9.39 8.83
C SER A 62 3.25 10.79 9.35
N LEU A 63 2.54 11.75 8.80
CA LEU A 63 2.60 13.14 9.20
C LEU A 63 1.19 13.72 9.15
N GLU A 64 0.81 14.40 10.22
CA GLU A 64 -0.46 15.10 10.31
C GLU A 64 -0.29 16.43 10.99
N GLY A 65 -1.15 17.37 10.68
CA GLY A 65 -1.11 18.68 11.33
C GLY A 65 -2.05 19.70 10.71
N PRO A 66 -2.14 20.88 11.34
CA PRO A 66 -2.96 21.97 10.85
C PRO A 66 -2.31 22.69 9.67
N ILE A 67 -3.09 22.90 8.60
CA ILE A 67 -2.77 23.92 7.58
C ILE A 67 -3.28 25.28 8.07
N ILE A 68 -4.53 25.28 8.58
CA ILE A 68 -5.13 26.43 9.26
C ILE A 68 -5.61 25.92 10.60
N LYS A 69 -5.08 26.47 11.67
CA LYS A 69 -5.39 26.04 13.04
C LYS A 69 -6.89 26.02 13.28
N ASP A 70 -7.39 24.94 13.87
CA ASP A 70 -8.78 24.68 14.18
C ASP A 70 -9.77 24.65 12.99
N ARG A 71 -9.25 24.76 11.74
CA ARG A 71 -10.10 24.76 10.53
C ARG A 71 -9.70 23.73 9.49
N THR A 72 -8.41 23.65 9.19
CA THR A 72 -7.94 22.79 8.10
C THR A 72 -6.79 21.93 8.60
N ALA A 73 -6.93 20.62 8.45
CA ALA A 73 -5.88 19.68 8.77
C ALA A 73 -5.55 18.80 7.56
N PHE A 74 -4.31 18.35 7.51
CA PHE A 74 -3.87 17.35 6.59
C PHE A 74 -3.37 16.10 7.34
N GLN A 75 -3.44 14.99 6.67
CA GLN A 75 -2.81 13.75 7.08
C GLN A 75 -2.20 13.09 5.84
N ILE A 76 -0.93 12.72 5.95
CA ILE A 76 -0.18 11.99 4.94
C ILE A 76 0.35 10.72 5.58
N ALA A 77 0.15 9.59 4.94
CA ALA A 77 0.75 8.34 5.38
C ALA A 77 1.36 7.62 4.17
N LEU A 78 2.62 7.29 4.30
CA LEU A 78 3.41 6.58 3.30
C LEU A 78 3.81 5.23 3.86
N ARG A 79 3.70 4.18 3.06
CA ARG A 79 4.22 2.86 3.38
C ARG A 79 4.96 2.29 2.18
N ARG A 80 6.12 1.72 2.46
CA ARG A 80 6.89 0.98 1.47
C ARG A 80 7.35 -0.34 2.04
N SER A 81 7.24 -1.41 1.26
CA SER A 81 7.88 -2.67 1.58
C SER A 81 9.28 -2.73 0.96
N TRP A 82 10.16 -3.50 1.59
CA TRP A 82 11.49 -3.83 1.10
C TRP A 82 11.71 -5.34 0.96
N LEU A 83 10.64 -6.03 0.61
CA LEU A 83 10.71 -7.47 0.31
C LEU A 83 11.65 -7.78 -0.85
N ASP A 84 11.80 -6.84 -1.79
CA ASP A 84 12.78 -6.89 -2.88
C ASP A 84 14.23 -6.92 -2.39
N VAL A 85 14.52 -6.20 -1.29
CA VAL A 85 15.84 -6.16 -0.67
C VAL A 85 16.06 -7.39 0.21
N LEU A 86 15.04 -7.79 1.00
CA LEU A 86 15.14 -8.94 1.91
C LEU A 86 15.22 -10.28 1.18
N SER A 87 14.56 -10.40 0.04
CA SER A 87 14.61 -11.63 -0.77
C SER A 87 15.93 -11.82 -1.51
N ALA A 88 16.67 -10.74 -1.77
CA ALA A 88 17.92 -10.80 -2.53
C ALA A 88 18.97 -11.76 -1.96
N PRO A 89 19.32 -11.74 -0.65
CA PRO A 89 20.27 -12.69 -0.09
C PRO A 89 19.75 -14.13 -0.10
N ALA A 90 18.46 -14.34 0.17
CA ALA A 90 17.86 -15.68 0.12
C ALA A 90 17.91 -16.26 -1.29
N ILE A 91 17.60 -15.45 -2.30
CA ILE A 91 17.67 -15.84 -3.72
C ILE A 91 19.13 -16.08 -4.12
N ALA A 92 20.07 -15.28 -3.66
CA ALA A 92 21.49 -15.48 -3.94
C ALA A 92 22.00 -16.81 -3.37
N ILE A 93 21.59 -17.16 -2.14
CA ILE A 93 21.94 -18.46 -1.53
C ILE A 93 21.28 -19.60 -2.29
N ALA A 94 20.01 -19.49 -2.62
CA ALA A 94 19.28 -20.50 -3.38
C ALA A 94 19.94 -20.74 -4.75
N ASN A 95 20.33 -19.69 -5.45
CA ASN A 95 21.02 -19.78 -6.73
C ASN A 95 22.44 -20.39 -6.60
N LYS A 96 23.10 -20.19 -5.46
CA LYS A 96 24.43 -20.77 -5.19
C LYS A 96 24.37 -22.26 -4.88
N VAL A 97 23.31 -22.70 -4.22
CA VAL A 97 23.10 -24.12 -3.85
C VAL A 97 22.63 -24.94 -5.05
N ARG A 98 21.92 -24.32 -5.98
CA ARG A 98 21.48 -24.96 -7.20
C ARG A 98 22.65 -25.24 -8.13
N LYS A 99 22.79 -26.50 -8.52
CA LYS A 99 23.82 -26.97 -9.45
C LYS A 99 23.32 -27.16 -10.89
N ASP A 100 22.04 -26.85 -11.11
CA ASP A 100 21.31 -27.09 -12.35
C ASP A 100 21.48 -25.97 -13.40
N GLY A 101 22.29 -24.94 -13.12
CA GLY A 101 22.52 -23.84 -14.03
C GLY A 101 21.39 -22.79 -14.10
N HIS A 102 20.24 -23.08 -13.49
CA HIS A 102 19.10 -22.17 -13.49
C HIS A 102 19.23 -21.10 -12.38
N LYS A 103 19.25 -19.85 -12.76
CA LYS A 103 19.21 -18.73 -11.80
C LYS A 103 17.80 -18.13 -11.77
N ILE A 104 17.24 -18.03 -10.58
CA ILE A 104 15.94 -17.39 -10.34
C ILE A 104 16.18 -15.98 -9.79
N ASN A 105 15.46 -15.02 -10.31
CA ASN A 105 15.40 -13.66 -9.79
C ASN A 105 13.94 -13.31 -9.56
N LEU A 106 13.54 -13.13 -8.30
CA LEU A 106 12.19 -12.74 -7.92
C LEU A 106 12.27 -11.55 -6.97
N ARG A 107 11.65 -10.45 -7.35
CA ARG A 107 11.60 -9.23 -6.53
C ARG A 107 10.16 -8.72 -6.47
N TYR A 108 9.69 -8.49 -5.27
CA TYR A 108 8.39 -7.90 -5.02
C TYR A 108 8.52 -6.72 -4.08
N ALA A 109 7.91 -5.62 -4.47
CA ALA A 109 7.80 -4.42 -3.63
C ALA A 109 6.43 -3.79 -3.79
N PHE A 110 5.91 -3.22 -2.72
CA PHE A 110 4.71 -2.40 -2.77
C PHE A 110 4.94 -1.06 -2.08
N HIS A 111 4.20 -0.05 -2.49
CA HIS A 111 4.15 1.24 -1.83
C HIS A 111 2.73 1.80 -1.86
N ASP A 112 2.37 2.44 -0.76
CA ASP A 112 1.08 3.07 -0.57
C ASP A 112 1.27 4.52 -0.14
N LEU A 113 0.45 5.38 -0.70
CA LEU A 113 0.29 6.77 -0.28
C LEU A 113 -1.16 7.00 0.11
N ASN A 114 -1.38 7.52 1.31
CA ASN A 114 -2.65 8.05 1.76
C ASN A 114 -2.48 9.54 2.03
N LEU A 115 -3.34 10.36 1.44
CA LEU A 115 -3.44 11.78 1.68
C LEU A 115 -4.88 12.08 2.08
N LYS A 116 -5.07 12.83 3.16
CA LYS A 116 -6.39 13.33 3.54
C LYS A 116 -6.28 14.80 3.94
N LEU A 117 -7.21 15.57 3.44
CA LEU A 117 -7.40 16.96 3.78
C LEU A 117 -8.80 17.12 4.38
N ASN A 118 -8.88 17.74 5.53
CA ASN A 118 -10.14 18.07 6.19
C ASN A 118 -10.26 19.58 6.33
N HIS A 119 -11.42 20.11 6.01
CA HIS A 119 -11.73 21.50 6.20
C HIS A 119 -13.06 21.65 6.95
N ARG A 120 -13.03 22.41 8.03
CA ARG A 120 -14.20 22.78 8.82
C ARG A 120 -14.61 24.21 8.51
N PHE A 121 -15.72 24.35 7.81
CA PHE A 121 -16.31 25.67 7.52
C PHE A 121 -16.99 26.25 8.76
N SER A 122 -17.68 25.39 9.51
CA SER A 122 -18.37 25.71 10.76
C SER A 122 -18.52 24.44 11.62
N ASP A 123 -19.07 24.56 12.82
CA ASP A 123 -19.35 23.39 13.66
C ASP A 123 -20.36 22.43 13.04
N ARG A 124 -21.16 22.91 12.09
CA ARG A 124 -22.17 22.13 11.37
C ARG A 124 -21.74 21.71 9.98
N SER A 125 -20.67 22.25 9.44
CA SER A 125 -20.27 22.01 8.04
C SER A 125 -18.80 21.61 7.96
N ARG A 126 -18.54 20.43 7.43
CA ARG A 126 -17.20 19.87 7.23
C ARG A 126 -17.08 19.25 5.84
N MET A 127 -15.93 19.42 5.23
CA MET A 127 -15.58 18.81 3.96
C MET A 127 -14.27 18.06 4.12
N PHE A 128 -14.15 16.92 3.45
CA PHE A 128 -12.89 16.23 3.36
C PHE A 128 -12.60 15.78 1.92
N PHE A 129 -11.33 15.74 1.60
CA PHE A 129 -10.79 15.13 0.41
C PHE A 129 -9.80 14.04 0.82
N SER A 130 -9.94 12.87 0.25
CA SER A 130 -9.03 11.74 0.51
C SER A 130 -8.52 11.19 -0.81
N LEU A 131 -7.23 10.94 -0.87
CA LEU A 131 -6.54 10.32 -1.99
C LEU A 131 -5.77 9.10 -1.50
N TYR A 132 -5.99 7.97 -2.12
CA TYR A 132 -5.21 6.75 -1.93
C TYR A 132 -4.54 6.36 -3.23
N ASN A 133 -3.25 6.08 -3.18
CA ASN A 133 -2.50 5.49 -4.27
C ASN A 133 -1.69 4.31 -3.76
N GLY A 134 -1.97 3.13 -4.29
CA GLY A 134 -1.24 1.91 -3.99
C GLY A 134 -0.68 1.31 -5.26
N ASN A 135 0.59 0.91 -5.24
CA ASN A 135 1.25 0.27 -6.36
C ASN A 135 2.05 -0.94 -5.89
N ASP A 136 1.92 -2.00 -6.65
CA ASP A 136 2.65 -3.24 -6.49
C ASP A 136 3.53 -3.49 -7.72
N VAL A 137 4.74 -3.93 -7.49
CA VAL A 137 5.70 -4.29 -8.56
C VAL A 137 6.25 -5.67 -8.27
N LEU A 138 5.99 -6.59 -9.17
CA LEU A 138 6.57 -7.92 -9.19
C LEU A 138 7.52 -8.03 -10.39
N LYS A 139 8.77 -8.33 -10.13
CA LYS A 139 9.76 -8.62 -11.17
C LYS A 139 10.23 -10.05 -10.98
N GLY A 140 10.14 -10.82 -12.04
CA GLY A 140 10.62 -12.20 -12.09
C GLY A 140 11.49 -12.41 -13.32
N GLY A 141 12.51 -13.23 -13.19
CA GLY A 141 13.36 -13.63 -14.29
C GLY A 141 14.05 -14.95 -13.98
N GLY A 142 14.26 -15.75 -15.01
CA GLY A 142 15.09 -16.94 -14.99
C GLY A 142 16.16 -16.82 -16.05
N THR A 143 17.36 -17.23 -15.75
CA THR A 143 18.44 -17.33 -16.71
C THR A 143 18.89 -18.78 -16.74
N ASP A 144 18.79 -19.39 -17.89
CA ASP A 144 19.27 -20.74 -18.13
C ASP A 144 20.68 -20.67 -18.71
N PHE A 145 21.60 -21.34 -18.09
CA PHE A 145 22.94 -21.58 -18.65
C PHE A 145 22.98 -23.03 -19.12
N SER A 146 22.80 -23.26 -20.40
CA SER A 146 23.09 -24.55 -21.00
C SER A 146 24.60 -24.61 -21.27
N THR A 147 25.25 -25.54 -20.57
CA THR A 147 26.63 -25.91 -20.86
C THR A 147 26.60 -27.08 -21.85
N GLU A 148 26.39 -26.81 -23.10
CA GLU A 148 26.75 -27.75 -24.15
C GLU A 148 28.07 -27.29 -24.75
N GLU A 149 28.99 -28.23 -24.85
CA GLU A 149 30.25 -28.09 -25.52
C GLU A 149 30.04 -27.59 -26.96
N GLU A 150 30.57 -26.46 -27.23
CA GLU A 150 30.86 -25.82 -28.52
C GLU A 150 30.19 -24.45 -28.72
N GLN A 151 31.01 -23.45 -28.47
CA GLN A 151 31.02 -22.12 -29.09
C GLN A 151 29.74 -21.27 -29.06
N VAL A 152 29.78 -20.33 -28.17
CA VAL A 152 28.91 -19.18 -27.88
C VAL A 152 28.05 -19.40 -26.65
N PRO A 153 28.28 -18.70 -25.56
CA PRO A 153 27.36 -18.72 -24.42
C PRO A 153 26.09 -17.99 -24.82
N TYR A 154 25.05 -18.73 -25.20
CA TYR A 154 23.72 -18.20 -25.40
C TYR A 154 23.07 -18.04 -24.04
N THR A 155 22.93 -16.82 -23.60
CA THR A 155 22.22 -16.47 -22.36
C THR A 155 20.79 -16.13 -22.75
N ASP A 156 19.88 -17.07 -22.67
CA ASP A 156 18.46 -16.77 -22.79
C ASP A 156 17.92 -16.41 -21.41
N GLY A 157 17.60 -15.14 -21.22
CA GLY A 157 17.09 -14.59 -19.99
C GLY A 157 15.65 -14.10 -20.18
N THR A 158 14.69 -14.84 -19.65
CA THR A 158 13.31 -14.37 -19.58
C THR A 158 13.14 -13.40 -18.42
N HIS A 159 12.82 -12.16 -18.74
CA HIS A 159 12.51 -11.13 -17.74
C HIS A 159 11.06 -10.75 -17.85
N SER A 160 10.30 -10.96 -16.78
CA SER A 160 8.92 -10.55 -16.68
C SER A 160 8.78 -9.50 -15.58
N SER A 161 8.08 -8.41 -15.88
CA SER A 161 7.72 -7.43 -14.87
C SER A 161 6.21 -7.18 -14.92
N LEU A 162 5.57 -7.33 -13.76
CA LEU A 162 4.16 -7.05 -13.58
C LEU A 162 4.03 -5.87 -12.61
N ARG A 163 3.32 -4.84 -13.04
CA ARG A 163 3.00 -3.69 -12.21
C ARG A 163 1.50 -3.50 -12.21
N TRP A 164 0.93 -3.35 -11.04
CA TRP A 164 -0.47 -2.99 -10.88
C TRP A 164 -0.63 -2.02 -9.73
N GLY A 165 -1.69 -1.25 -9.76
CA GLY A 165 -1.92 -0.25 -8.74
C GLY A 165 -3.36 0.22 -8.74
N ASN A 166 -3.72 0.90 -7.66
CA ASN A 166 -5.01 1.50 -7.45
C ASN A 166 -4.85 2.98 -7.12
N LEU A 167 -5.67 3.80 -7.73
CA LEU A 167 -5.81 5.20 -7.39
C LEU A 167 -7.28 5.45 -7.03
N MET A 168 -7.52 5.94 -5.82
CA MET A 168 -8.86 6.28 -5.35
C MET A 168 -8.87 7.69 -4.79
N GLY A 169 -9.82 8.49 -5.26
CA GLY A 169 -10.12 9.81 -4.72
C GLY A 169 -11.53 9.84 -4.14
N THR A 170 -11.70 10.44 -2.98
CA THR A 170 -12.99 10.60 -2.34
C THR A 170 -13.14 12.04 -1.86
N LEU A 171 -14.26 12.65 -2.19
CA LEU A 171 -14.68 13.94 -1.68
C LEU A 171 -15.96 13.74 -0.88
N GLY A 172 -15.97 14.20 0.36
CA GLY A 172 -17.14 14.12 1.21
C GLY A 172 -17.45 15.48 1.84
N TRP A 173 -18.74 15.76 1.96
CA TRP A 173 -19.24 16.92 2.66
C TRP A 173 -20.33 16.49 3.63
N THR A 174 -20.22 16.96 4.86
CA THR A 174 -21.19 16.69 5.93
C THR A 174 -21.74 18.02 6.42
N TYR A 175 -23.06 18.10 6.45
CA TYR A 175 -23.78 19.22 7.04
C TYR A 175 -24.78 18.70 8.07
N VAL A 176 -24.78 19.29 9.26
CA VAL A 176 -25.68 18.96 10.35
C VAL A 176 -26.72 20.09 10.47
N PHE A 177 -27.98 19.76 10.30
CA PHE A 177 -29.11 20.68 10.37
C PHE A 177 -29.46 21.06 11.81
#